data_e772a2222e4b5fc0542f756a36f5dbe2
#
_entry.id   e772a2222e4b5fc0542f756a36f5dbe2
#
_cell.length_a   1.000
_cell.length_b   1.000
_cell.length_c   1.000
_cell.angle_alpha   90.00
_cell.angle_beta   90.00
_cell.angle_gamma   90.00
#
_symmetry.space_group_name_H-M   'P 1'
#
loop_
_entity.id
_entity.type
_entity.pdbx_description
1 polymer ?
#
loop_
_entity_poly.entity_id
_entity_poly.type
_entity_poly.pdbx_seq_one_letter_code
_entity_poly.pdbx_strand_id
1 'polypeptide(L)'
;MLVYLAIHPEWKEKCKKEIHALLSRYHDDSPSATLHEKLAAIPVSAWEDELPILEACTRESQRMITTNITPRRTVQKEMKIGKQVVKRGDFLVYSIADVHLNPEYYPEPYNFDPGRWLRPDPVPNATYPFLGWGAGRHPCSGMKVAKLEIKLILALFLTRYEYDFVDKDGRFPDPLPVPNRSDLHQVRTELLARHPIDVHLASSFPACIGSSPWSYVLL
;
A
#
# COMPACT_ATOMS: atom_id res chain seq x y z
N MET A 1 -3.77 1.26 -0.69
CA MET A 1 -3.84 1.76 0.70
C MET A 1 -5.08 2.64 0.95
N LEU A 2 -5.37 3.67 0.16
CA LEU A 2 -6.53 4.55 0.40
C LEU A 2 -7.86 3.79 0.56
N VAL A 3 -8.12 2.76 -0.27
CA VAL A 3 -9.30 1.90 -0.12
C VAL A 3 -9.35 1.23 1.26
N TYR A 4 -8.24 0.66 1.72
CA TYR A 4 -8.19 0.04 3.05
C TYR A 4 -8.43 1.05 4.17
N LEU A 5 -7.89 2.25 4.05
CA LEU A 5 -8.13 3.32 5.04
C LEU A 5 -9.58 3.82 5.03
N ALA A 6 -10.26 3.82 3.87
CA ALA A 6 -11.68 4.16 3.79
C ALA A 6 -12.56 3.09 4.45
N ILE A 7 -12.20 1.81 4.31
CA ILE A 7 -12.91 0.68 4.93
C ILE A 7 -12.61 0.59 6.44
N HIS A 8 -11.44 1.07 6.88
CA HIS A 8 -10.96 1.03 8.26
C HIS A 8 -10.73 2.44 8.81
N PRO A 9 -11.81 3.17 9.16
CA PRO A 9 -11.72 4.57 9.58
C PRO A 9 -10.85 4.79 10.82
N GLU A 10 -10.74 3.79 11.71
CA GLU A 10 -9.87 3.85 12.88
C GLU A 10 -8.37 3.96 12.50
N TRP A 11 -7.96 3.31 11.42
CA TRP A 11 -6.59 3.43 10.90
C TRP A 11 -6.40 4.73 10.11
N LYS A 12 -7.42 5.17 9.36
CA LYS A 12 -7.40 6.48 8.69
C LYS A 12 -7.15 7.60 9.69
N GLU A 13 -7.89 7.62 10.80
CA GLU A 13 -7.74 8.63 11.84
C GLU A 13 -6.38 8.56 12.57
N LYS A 14 -5.86 7.36 12.83
CA LYS A 14 -4.51 7.22 13.39
C LYS A 14 -3.45 7.79 12.45
N CYS A 15 -3.53 7.50 11.15
CA CYS A 15 -2.61 8.08 10.14
C CYS A 15 -2.72 9.60 10.08
N LYS A 16 -3.94 10.17 10.08
CA LYS A 16 -4.15 11.61 10.10
C LYS A 16 -3.50 12.26 11.33
N LYS A 17 -3.74 11.70 12.52
CA LYS A 17 -3.14 12.20 13.78
C LYS A 17 -1.62 12.17 13.74
N GLU A 18 -1.03 11.09 13.24
CA GLU A 18 0.42 10.96 13.11
C GLU A 18 1.01 12.00 12.16
N ILE A 19 0.37 12.21 11.00
CA ILE A 19 0.78 13.24 10.02
C ILE A 19 0.64 14.64 10.62
N HIS A 20 -0.47 14.95 11.30
CA HIS A 20 -0.64 16.24 11.95
C HIS A 20 0.40 16.49 13.05
N ALA A 21 0.73 15.48 13.84
CA ALA A 21 1.77 15.59 14.86
C ALA A 21 3.15 15.86 14.24
N LEU A 22 3.45 15.20 13.10
CA LEU A 22 4.69 15.46 12.36
C LEU A 22 4.73 16.91 11.83
N LEU A 23 3.66 17.35 11.17
CA LEU A 23 3.55 18.72 10.66
C LEU A 23 3.73 19.77 11.77
N SER A 24 3.07 19.60 12.91
CA SER A 24 3.17 20.52 14.05
C SER A 24 4.55 20.56 14.69
N ARG A 25 5.34 19.49 14.58
CA ARG A 25 6.69 19.40 15.14
C ARG A 25 7.72 20.20 14.33
N TYR A 26 7.58 20.18 13.01
CA TYR A 26 8.57 20.78 12.10
C TYR A 26 8.16 22.11 11.51
N HIS A 27 7.02 22.63 11.93
CA HIS A 27 6.54 23.91 11.44
C HIS A 27 5.96 24.74 12.57
N ASP A 28 6.50 25.95 12.75
CA ASP A 28 5.88 26.96 13.60
C ASP A 28 4.52 27.34 13.00
N ASP A 29 3.54 27.65 13.88
CA ASP A 29 2.17 28.04 13.52
C ASP A 29 2.12 29.40 12.77
N SER A 30 2.97 29.55 11.74
CA SER A 30 2.88 30.68 10.85
C SER A 30 1.59 30.55 10.01
N PRO A 31 0.61 31.44 10.22
CA PRO A 31 -0.68 31.37 9.55
C PRO A 31 -0.59 31.48 8.02
N SER A 32 0.56 31.96 7.51
CA SER A 32 0.78 32.25 6.09
C SER A 32 1.40 31.07 5.31
N ALA A 33 1.94 30.03 5.97
CA ALA A 33 2.60 28.95 5.28
C ALA A 33 1.61 27.97 4.66
N THR A 34 1.78 27.72 3.38
CA THR A 34 1.01 26.70 2.63
C THR A 34 1.34 25.29 3.09
N LEU A 35 0.43 24.35 2.88
CA LEU A 35 0.69 22.94 3.19
C LEU A 35 1.95 22.40 2.48
N HIS A 36 2.19 22.85 1.23
CA HIS A 36 3.39 22.47 0.48
C HIS A 36 4.67 22.91 1.20
N GLU A 37 4.73 24.15 1.68
CA GLU A 37 5.88 24.67 2.43
C GLU A 37 6.07 23.90 3.75
N LYS A 38 4.97 23.57 4.44
CA LYS A 38 5.01 22.75 5.65
C LYS A 38 5.58 21.37 5.39
N LEU A 39 5.13 20.69 4.35
CA LEU A 39 5.64 19.36 3.98
C LEU A 39 7.12 19.42 3.54
N ALA A 40 7.51 20.46 2.81
CA ALA A 40 8.89 20.64 2.34
C ALA A 40 9.89 20.95 3.47
N ALA A 41 9.43 21.51 4.57
CA ALA A 41 10.27 21.82 5.73
C ALA A 41 10.64 20.57 6.56
N ILE A 42 9.92 19.47 6.40
CA ILE A 42 10.17 18.23 7.17
C ILE A 42 11.43 17.55 6.63
N PRO A 43 12.44 17.26 7.47
CA PRO A 43 13.65 16.57 7.02
C PRO A 43 13.35 15.13 6.57
N VAL A 44 14.13 14.63 5.61
CA VAL A 44 13.95 13.29 5.05
C VAL A 44 14.00 12.20 6.12
N SER A 45 14.86 12.35 7.11
CA SER A 45 14.95 11.40 8.24
C SER A 45 13.65 11.29 9.04
N ALA A 46 12.93 12.41 9.22
CA ALA A 46 11.64 12.39 9.90
C ALA A 46 10.57 11.67 9.07
N TRP A 47 10.60 11.83 7.74
CA TRP A 47 9.77 11.05 6.84
C TRP A 47 10.09 9.54 6.89
N GLU A 48 11.35 9.18 7.05
CA GLU A 48 11.75 7.78 7.16
C GLU A 48 11.29 7.15 8.48
N ASP A 49 11.48 7.84 9.63
CA ASP A 49 11.47 7.20 10.95
C ASP A 49 10.29 7.61 11.84
N GLU A 50 9.62 8.74 11.60
CA GLU A 50 8.62 9.30 12.53
C GLU A 50 7.15 9.03 12.13
N LEU A 51 6.91 8.15 11.14
CA LEU A 51 5.58 7.76 10.67
C LEU A 51 5.36 6.24 10.74
N PRO A 52 5.48 5.63 11.92
CA PRO A 52 5.35 4.17 12.07
C PRO A 52 3.94 3.65 11.75
N ILE A 53 2.88 4.40 12.03
CA ILE A 53 1.51 3.98 11.73
C ILE A 53 1.27 4.01 10.22
N LEU A 54 1.68 5.08 9.55
CA LEU A 54 1.56 5.20 8.10
C LEU A 54 2.38 4.13 7.37
N GLU A 55 3.59 3.84 7.86
CA GLU A 55 4.44 2.76 7.35
C GLU A 55 3.77 1.39 7.55
N ALA A 56 3.20 1.13 8.72
CA ALA A 56 2.49 -0.11 9.02
C ALA A 56 1.28 -0.32 8.10
N CYS A 57 0.47 0.71 7.88
CA CYS A 57 -0.66 0.67 6.96
C CYS A 57 -0.21 0.45 5.50
N THR A 58 0.88 1.10 5.09
CA THR A 58 1.44 0.92 3.75
C THR A 58 1.94 -0.51 3.56
N ARG A 59 2.68 -1.03 4.53
CA ARG A 59 3.23 -2.38 4.51
C ARG A 59 2.14 -3.45 4.49
N GLU A 60 1.08 -3.27 5.29
CA GLU A 60 -0.07 -4.19 5.30
C GLU A 60 -0.83 -4.16 3.97
N SER A 61 -1.05 -2.97 3.41
CA SER A 61 -1.66 -2.84 2.09
C SER A 61 -0.84 -3.56 1.02
N GLN A 62 0.47 -3.40 1.02
CA GLN A 62 1.37 -4.11 0.09
C GLN A 62 1.28 -5.63 0.28
N ARG A 63 1.29 -6.13 1.52
CA ARG A 63 1.17 -7.55 1.81
C ARG A 63 -0.10 -8.13 1.18
N MET A 64 -1.21 -7.44 1.33
CA MET A 64 -2.51 -7.93 0.88
C MET A 64 -2.72 -7.86 -0.63
N ILE A 65 -2.09 -6.90 -1.33
CA ILE A 65 -2.30 -6.67 -2.77
C ILE A 65 -1.17 -7.20 -3.64
N THR A 66 0.03 -7.43 -3.08
CA THR A 66 1.16 -7.92 -3.87
C THR A 66 1.01 -9.41 -4.14
N THR A 67 0.52 -9.73 -5.32
CA THR A 67 0.28 -11.11 -5.79
C THR A 67 1.20 -11.51 -6.92
N ASN A 68 2.24 -10.73 -7.17
CA ASN A 68 3.17 -10.95 -8.29
C ASN A 68 3.91 -12.27 -8.16
N ILE A 69 4.21 -12.86 -9.30
CA ILE A 69 5.14 -13.98 -9.42
C ILE A 69 6.53 -13.45 -9.76
N THR A 70 7.55 -14.09 -9.23
CA THR A 70 8.94 -13.73 -9.52
C THR A 70 9.64 -14.87 -10.24
N PRO A 71 9.78 -14.82 -11.58
CA PRO A 71 10.49 -15.84 -12.33
C PRO A 71 12.00 -15.68 -12.18
N ARG A 72 12.70 -16.80 -12.07
CA ARG A 72 14.16 -16.89 -12.11
C ARG A 72 14.56 -17.99 -13.07
N ARG A 73 15.49 -17.71 -13.97
CA ARG A 73 16.03 -18.71 -14.87
C ARG A 73 17.30 -19.32 -14.29
N THR A 74 17.36 -20.63 -14.29
CA THR A 74 18.55 -21.38 -13.83
C THR A 74 19.65 -21.29 -14.87
N VAL A 75 20.80 -20.71 -14.49
CA VAL A 75 21.97 -20.58 -15.38
C VAL A 75 23.03 -21.65 -15.09
N GLN A 76 22.99 -22.25 -13.92
CA GLN A 76 23.87 -23.36 -13.52
C GLN A 76 23.45 -24.66 -14.18
N LYS A 77 24.32 -25.69 -14.16
CA LYS A 77 24.03 -26.98 -14.79
C LYS A 77 22.75 -27.61 -14.24
N GLU A 78 22.66 -27.75 -12.95
CA GLU A 78 21.46 -28.16 -12.22
C GLU A 78 21.53 -27.69 -10.76
N MET A 79 20.39 -27.63 -10.11
CA MET A 79 20.31 -27.35 -8.67
C MET A 79 19.16 -28.14 -8.06
N LYS A 80 19.29 -28.50 -6.78
CA LYS A 80 18.22 -29.13 -6.01
C LYS A 80 17.47 -28.07 -5.18
N ILE A 81 16.15 -28.13 -5.25
CA ILE A 81 15.26 -27.36 -4.39
C ILE A 81 14.30 -28.35 -3.73
N GLY A 82 14.51 -28.57 -2.43
CA GLY A 82 13.84 -29.65 -1.73
C GLY A 82 14.11 -31.02 -2.39
N LYS A 83 13.08 -31.69 -2.85
CA LYS A 83 13.16 -32.99 -3.54
C LYS A 83 13.26 -32.85 -5.08
N GLN A 84 13.12 -31.65 -5.62
CA GLN A 84 13.11 -31.43 -7.06
C GLN A 84 14.48 -31.07 -7.60
N VAL A 85 14.80 -31.57 -8.79
CA VAL A 85 16.01 -31.20 -9.55
C VAL A 85 15.59 -30.22 -10.64
N VAL A 86 16.16 -29.04 -10.59
CA VAL A 86 15.94 -27.97 -11.58
C VAL A 86 17.12 -27.94 -12.53
N LYS A 87 16.87 -28.13 -13.81
CA LYS A 87 17.90 -28.20 -14.86
C LYS A 87 18.29 -26.83 -15.35
N ARG A 88 19.43 -26.74 -16.02
CA ARG A 88 19.87 -25.51 -16.70
C ARG A 88 18.83 -25.07 -17.73
N GLY A 89 18.44 -23.82 -17.64
CA GLY A 89 17.45 -23.23 -18.54
C GLY A 89 16.01 -23.25 -18.04
N ASP A 90 15.72 -24.07 -17.01
CA ASP A 90 14.41 -24.10 -16.38
C ASP A 90 14.10 -22.78 -15.67
N PHE A 91 12.82 -22.47 -15.60
CA PHE A 91 12.32 -21.35 -14.83
C PHE A 91 11.82 -21.82 -13.47
N LEU A 92 12.26 -21.11 -12.42
CA LEU A 92 11.70 -21.16 -11.08
C LEU A 92 10.73 -20.00 -10.96
N VAL A 93 9.51 -20.29 -10.58
CA VAL A 93 8.49 -19.27 -10.33
C VAL A 93 8.19 -19.25 -8.84
N TYR A 94 8.32 -18.07 -8.26
CA TYR A 94 8.02 -17.83 -6.86
C TYR A 94 6.78 -16.95 -6.74
N SER A 95 5.76 -17.46 -6.04
CA SER A 95 4.53 -16.72 -5.77
C SER A 95 4.70 -15.90 -4.49
N ILE A 96 4.63 -14.59 -4.60
CA ILE A 96 4.68 -13.69 -3.43
C ILE A 96 3.42 -13.84 -2.58
N ALA A 97 2.29 -14.09 -3.22
CA ALA A 97 1.02 -14.30 -2.54
C ALA A 97 1.06 -15.48 -1.56
N ASP A 98 1.76 -16.56 -1.93
CA ASP A 98 1.85 -17.77 -1.08
C ASP A 98 2.59 -17.50 0.24
N VAL A 99 3.48 -16.50 0.26
CA VAL A 99 4.14 -16.04 1.48
C VAL A 99 3.29 -15.04 2.23
N HIS A 100 2.81 -14.01 1.51
CA HIS A 100 2.07 -12.90 2.12
C HIS A 100 0.72 -13.31 2.71
N LEU A 101 0.11 -14.36 2.19
CA LEU A 101 -1.20 -14.88 2.60
C LEU A 101 -1.10 -16.21 3.35
N ASN A 102 0.11 -16.64 3.72
CA ASN A 102 0.29 -17.85 4.50
C ASN A 102 -0.16 -17.63 5.95
N PRO A 103 -1.15 -18.40 6.46
CA PRO A 103 -1.64 -18.26 7.84
C PRO A 103 -0.60 -18.62 8.91
N GLU A 104 0.43 -19.42 8.56
CA GLU A 104 1.54 -19.73 9.47
C GLU A 104 2.40 -18.50 9.77
N TYR A 105 2.55 -17.60 8.78
CA TYR A 105 3.29 -16.34 8.95
C TYR A 105 2.40 -15.19 9.38
N TYR A 106 1.16 -15.16 8.85
CA TYR A 106 0.21 -14.09 9.08
C TYR A 106 -1.12 -14.67 9.55
N PRO A 107 -1.36 -14.78 10.85
CA PRO A 107 -2.68 -15.17 11.35
C PRO A 107 -3.76 -14.26 10.74
N GLU A 108 -4.87 -14.86 10.31
CA GLU A 108 -5.95 -14.16 9.60
C GLU A 108 -5.43 -13.35 8.40
N PRO A 109 -4.79 -13.99 7.41
CA PRO A 109 -4.01 -13.30 6.38
C PRO A 109 -4.84 -12.40 5.46
N TYR A 110 -6.15 -12.57 5.44
CA TYR A 110 -7.08 -11.78 4.64
C TYR A 110 -7.63 -10.55 5.39
N ASN A 111 -7.37 -10.43 6.68
CA ASN A 111 -7.75 -9.27 7.46
C ASN A 111 -6.69 -8.19 7.37
N PHE A 112 -7.13 -6.93 7.17
CA PHE A 112 -6.25 -5.77 7.19
C PHE A 112 -5.93 -5.40 8.63
N ASP A 113 -4.76 -5.80 9.11
CA ASP A 113 -4.27 -5.52 10.46
C ASP A 113 -2.87 -4.88 10.42
N PRO A 114 -2.77 -3.55 10.25
CA PRO A 114 -1.50 -2.84 10.36
C PRO A 114 -0.82 -3.00 11.72
N GLY A 115 -1.59 -3.31 12.77
CA GLY A 115 -1.07 -3.53 14.12
C GLY A 115 -0.05 -4.65 14.21
N ARG A 116 -0.08 -5.61 13.28
CA ARG A 116 0.94 -6.68 13.21
C ARG A 116 2.37 -6.14 13.04
N TRP A 117 2.53 -5.03 12.30
CA TRP A 117 3.82 -4.42 12.01
C TRP A 117 4.35 -3.52 13.13
N LEU A 118 3.51 -3.21 14.11
CA LEU A 118 3.86 -2.42 15.29
C LEU A 118 4.31 -3.30 16.47
N ARG A 119 4.23 -4.63 16.33
CA ARG A 119 4.72 -5.59 17.31
C ARG A 119 6.24 -5.75 17.19
N PRO A 120 6.95 -6.07 18.29
CA PRO A 120 8.41 -6.26 18.26
C PRO A 120 8.89 -7.35 17.29
N ASP A 121 8.13 -8.42 17.14
CA ASP A 121 8.39 -9.52 16.21
C ASP A 121 7.11 -9.84 15.42
N PRO A 122 6.89 -9.14 14.30
CA PRO A 122 5.66 -9.27 13.54
C PRO A 122 5.47 -10.64 12.87
N VAL A 123 6.56 -11.35 12.56
CA VAL A 123 6.52 -12.68 11.95
C VAL A 123 7.69 -13.52 12.46
N PRO A 124 7.52 -14.16 13.63
CA PRO A 124 8.59 -14.90 14.27
C PRO A 124 9.05 -16.09 13.42
N ASN A 125 10.34 -16.40 13.50
CA ASN A 125 10.98 -17.56 12.87
C ASN A 125 10.89 -17.65 11.35
N ALA A 126 10.55 -16.59 10.65
CA ALA A 126 10.48 -16.58 9.20
C ALA A 126 11.66 -15.85 8.55
N THR A 127 12.31 -16.52 7.58
CA THR A 127 13.30 -15.88 6.72
C THR A 127 12.56 -15.23 5.55
N TYR A 128 12.68 -13.93 5.37
CA TYR A 128 11.98 -13.17 4.31
C TYR A 128 10.44 -13.28 4.35
N PRO A 129 9.82 -12.99 5.47
CA PRO A 129 8.36 -13.10 5.57
C PRO A 129 7.62 -12.06 4.73
N PHE A 130 8.26 -10.95 4.41
CA PHE A 130 7.70 -9.86 3.62
C PHE A 130 8.55 -9.59 2.38
N LEU A 131 7.90 -9.65 1.21
CA LEU A 131 8.51 -9.53 -0.11
C LEU A 131 7.98 -8.35 -0.93
N GLY A 132 7.30 -7.41 -0.31
CA GLY A 132 6.72 -6.25 -1.00
C GLY A 132 7.76 -5.40 -1.76
N TRP A 133 9.01 -5.44 -1.33
CA TRP A 133 10.14 -4.76 -1.98
C TRP A 133 11.18 -5.73 -2.54
N GLY A 134 10.83 -7.01 -2.66
CA GLY A 134 11.80 -8.06 -2.95
C GLY A 134 12.65 -8.42 -1.73
N ALA A 135 13.57 -9.36 -1.91
CA ALA A 135 14.49 -9.82 -0.86
C ALA A 135 15.78 -10.38 -1.43
N GLY A 136 16.75 -10.68 -0.54
CA GLY A 136 18.04 -11.25 -0.89
C GLY A 136 18.97 -10.26 -1.58
N ARG A 137 19.67 -10.70 -2.62
CA ARG A 137 20.70 -9.89 -3.30
C ARG A 137 20.16 -8.78 -4.19
N HIS A 138 18.89 -8.84 -4.56
CA HIS A 138 18.25 -7.93 -5.51
C HIS A 138 16.92 -7.39 -4.98
N PRO A 139 16.94 -6.66 -3.84
CA PRO A 139 15.77 -5.92 -3.38
C PRO A 139 15.50 -4.76 -4.35
N CYS A 140 14.32 -4.15 -4.23
CA CYS A 140 14.00 -2.95 -4.99
C CYS A 140 15.03 -1.83 -4.72
N SER A 141 15.77 -1.43 -5.74
CA SER A 141 16.78 -0.36 -5.62
C SER A 141 16.17 1.02 -5.33
N GLY A 142 14.94 1.23 -5.77
CA GLY A 142 14.16 2.46 -5.55
C GLY A 142 13.33 2.46 -4.27
N MET A 143 13.45 1.46 -3.39
CA MET A 143 12.57 1.30 -2.23
C MET A 143 12.50 2.56 -1.34
N LYS A 144 13.63 3.21 -1.05
CA LYS A 144 13.66 4.41 -0.20
C LYS A 144 12.90 5.57 -0.84
N VAL A 145 13.13 5.81 -2.13
CA VAL A 145 12.45 6.87 -2.88
C VAL A 145 10.95 6.59 -2.96
N ALA A 146 10.58 5.36 -3.33
CA ALA A 146 9.18 4.96 -3.42
C ALA A 146 8.44 5.08 -2.07
N LYS A 147 9.08 4.70 -0.96
CA LYS A 147 8.50 4.87 0.38
C LYS A 147 8.30 6.34 0.72
N LEU A 148 9.27 7.19 0.42
CA LEU A 148 9.15 8.64 0.63
C LEU A 148 8.00 9.22 -0.20
N GLU A 149 7.93 8.88 -1.49
CA GLU A 149 6.85 9.32 -2.38
C GLU A 149 5.47 8.87 -1.87
N ILE A 150 5.33 7.61 -1.46
CA ILE A 150 4.08 7.10 -0.88
C ILE A 150 3.68 7.91 0.35
N LYS A 151 4.61 8.15 1.28
CA LYS A 151 4.34 8.90 2.51
C LYS A 151 3.95 10.35 2.22
N LEU A 152 4.66 11.02 1.30
CA LEU A 152 4.36 12.40 0.89
C LEU A 152 2.98 12.51 0.23
N ILE A 153 2.66 11.62 -0.72
CA ILE A 153 1.38 11.61 -1.41
C ILE A 153 0.24 11.35 -0.42
N LEU A 154 0.42 10.38 0.47
CA LEU A 154 -0.59 10.05 1.47
C LEU A 154 -0.77 11.15 2.50
N ALA A 155 0.31 11.79 2.95
CA ALA A 155 0.24 12.91 3.87
C ALA A 155 -0.51 14.09 3.24
N LEU A 156 -0.16 14.44 2.00
CA LEU A 156 -0.86 15.49 1.25
C LEU A 156 -2.35 15.15 1.09
N PHE A 157 -2.66 13.92 0.69
CA PHE A 157 -4.03 13.50 0.43
C PHE A 157 -4.86 13.46 1.72
N LEU A 158 -4.37 12.80 2.77
CA LEU A 158 -5.09 12.64 4.03
C LEU A 158 -5.27 13.96 4.80
N THR A 159 -4.39 14.95 4.56
CA THR A 159 -4.51 16.27 5.18
C THR A 159 -5.50 17.17 4.43
N ARG A 160 -5.61 16.99 3.11
CA ARG A 160 -6.34 17.91 2.26
C ARG A 160 -7.74 17.45 1.88
N TYR A 161 -7.97 16.13 1.86
CA TYR A 161 -9.20 15.56 1.35
C TYR A 161 -9.88 14.66 2.38
N GLU A 162 -11.20 14.85 2.48
CA GLU A 162 -12.08 13.81 3.00
C GLU A 162 -12.56 12.95 1.83
N TYR A 163 -12.61 11.65 2.06
CA TYR A 163 -13.01 10.69 1.03
C TYR A 163 -13.67 9.46 1.65
N ASP A 164 -14.56 8.86 0.88
CA ASP A 164 -15.25 7.62 1.22
C ASP A 164 -15.06 6.58 0.12
N PHE A 165 -15.27 5.33 0.47
CA PHE A 165 -15.28 4.23 -0.48
C PHE A 165 -16.73 3.96 -0.87
N VAL A 166 -17.05 4.13 -2.16
CA VAL A 166 -18.42 3.96 -2.66
C VAL A 166 -18.41 3.12 -3.94
N ASP A 167 -19.56 2.50 -4.21
CA ASP A 167 -19.84 1.84 -5.48
C ASP A 167 -20.22 2.85 -6.58
N LYS A 168 -20.54 2.35 -7.78
CA LYS A 168 -20.97 3.15 -8.92
C LYS A 168 -22.24 3.99 -8.65
N ASP A 169 -23.04 3.60 -7.67
CA ASP A 169 -24.29 4.26 -7.29
C ASP A 169 -24.08 5.25 -6.11
N GLY A 170 -22.85 5.46 -5.69
CA GLY A 170 -22.48 6.37 -4.60
C GLY A 170 -22.79 5.84 -3.20
N ARG A 171 -22.96 4.52 -3.04
CA ARG A 171 -23.27 3.87 -1.78
C ARG A 171 -22.06 3.11 -1.26
N PHE A 172 -21.93 3.02 0.06
CA PHE A 172 -20.95 2.12 0.65
C PHE A 172 -21.27 0.67 0.24
N PRO A 173 -20.32 -0.07 -0.34
CA PRO A 173 -20.58 -1.39 -0.87
C PRO A 173 -20.80 -2.41 0.25
N ASP A 174 -21.91 -3.16 0.16
CA ASP A 174 -22.22 -4.29 1.02
C ASP A 174 -22.73 -5.46 0.14
N PRO A 175 -22.02 -6.61 0.09
CA PRO A 175 -20.77 -6.90 0.79
C PRO A 175 -19.56 -6.14 0.26
N LEU A 176 -18.53 -6.00 1.08
CA LEU A 176 -17.26 -5.42 0.66
C LEU A 176 -16.66 -6.22 -0.51
N PRO A 177 -16.09 -5.54 -1.52
CA PRO A 177 -15.46 -6.22 -2.63
C PRO A 177 -14.23 -7.01 -2.18
N VAL A 178 -14.14 -8.24 -2.66
CA VAL A 178 -12.96 -9.08 -2.45
C VAL A 178 -11.98 -8.82 -3.59
N PRO A 179 -10.68 -8.57 -3.29
CA PRO A 179 -9.68 -8.40 -4.34
C PRO A 179 -9.61 -9.61 -5.27
N ASN A 180 -9.77 -9.38 -6.58
CA ASN A 180 -9.56 -10.42 -7.57
C ASN A 180 -8.05 -10.63 -7.78
N ARG A 181 -7.48 -11.59 -7.08
CA ARG A 181 -6.06 -11.92 -7.14
C ARG A 181 -5.65 -12.68 -8.40
N SER A 182 -6.60 -13.17 -9.18
CA SER A 182 -6.35 -13.84 -10.45
C SER A 182 -6.22 -12.85 -11.62
N ASP A 183 -6.63 -11.60 -11.43
CA ASP A 183 -6.59 -10.58 -12.46
C ASP A 183 -5.45 -9.59 -12.19
N LEU A 184 -4.30 -9.86 -12.78
CA LEU A 184 -3.10 -9.03 -12.67
C LEU A 184 -3.18 -7.72 -13.50
N HIS A 185 -4.18 -7.59 -14.37
CA HIS A 185 -4.24 -6.53 -15.37
C HIS A 185 -5.34 -5.48 -15.15
N GLN A 186 -6.26 -5.70 -14.22
CA GLN A 186 -7.39 -4.80 -14.02
C GLN A 186 -7.50 -4.30 -12.58
N VAL A 187 -6.66 -3.34 -12.21
CA VAL A 187 -6.96 -2.49 -11.06
C VAL A 187 -7.73 -1.28 -11.61
N ARG A 188 -9.05 -1.33 -11.53
CA ARG A 188 -9.90 -0.17 -11.78
C ARG A 188 -10.44 0.35 -10.46
N THR A 189 -9.84 1.40 -9.98
CA THR A 189 -10.35 2.18 -8.85
C THR A 189 -10.51 3.60 -9.33
N GLU A 190 -11.73 4.09 -9.37
CA GLU A 190 -11.99 5.51 -9.56
C GLU A 190 -11.94 6.17 -8.19
N LEU A 191 -11.07 7.16 -8.05
CA LEU A 191 -10.92 7.95 -6.84
C LEU A 191 -11.65 9.28 -7.04
N LEU A 192 -12.77 9.46 -6.37
CA LEU A 192 -13.43 10.75 -6.26
C LEU A 192 -13.13 11.34 -4.87
N ALA A 193 -12.30 12.38 -4.85
CA ALA A 193 -11.99 13.12 -3.65
C ALA A 193 -12.81 14.42 -3.62
N ARG A 194 -13.46 14.70 -2.49
CA ARG A 194 -14.13 15.98 -2.26
C ARG A 194 -13.15 16.93 -1.58
N HIS A 195 -12.99 18.10 -2.17
CA HIS A 195 -12.25 19.19 -1.55
C HIS A 195 -13.19 19.98 -0.64
N PRO A 196 -12.79 20.33 0.59
CA PRO A 196 -13.63 21.18 1.45
C PRO A 196 -13.85 22.61 0.92
N ILE A 197 -13.16 22.99 -0.15
CA ILE A 197 -13.30 24.27 -0.85
C ILE A 197 -13.62 23.91 -2.31
N ASP A 198 -14.86 24.14 -2.73
CA ASP A 198 -15.44 23.99 -4.07
C ASP A 198 -14.45 23.99 -5.23
N VAL A 199 -13.92 22.83 -5.60
CA VAL A 199 -13.29 22.60 -6.89
C VAL A 199 -13.78 21.26 -7.43
N HIS A 200 -14.63 21.31 -8.42
CA HIS A 200 -15.01 20.17 -9.24
C HIS A 200 -13.77 19.58 -9.96
N LEU A 201 -13.13 18.61 -9.37
CA LEU A 201 -12.07 17.80 -10.03
C LEU A 201 -12.64 16.66 -10.88
N ALA A 202 -13.97 16.62 -11.07
CA ALA A 202 -14.66 15.55 -11.80
C ALA A 202 -14.45 15.56 -13.32
N SER A 203 -13.74 16.55 -13.90
CA SER A 203 -13.71 16.71 -15.35
C SER A 203 -12.37 16.44 -16.06
N SER A 204 -11.34 15.95 -15.36
CA SER A 204 -9.99 15.91 -15.93
C SER A 204 -9.35 14.52 -16.09
N PHE A 205 -10.04 13.44 -15.71
CA PHE A 205 -9.53 12.10 -15.98
C PHE A 205 -10.39 11.41 -17.05
N PRO A 206 -9.78 10.96 -18.16
CA PRO A 206 -10.52 10.23 -19.18
C PRO A 206 -11.06 8.93 -18.58
N ALA A 207 -12.37 8.77 -18.65
CA ALA A 207 -13.06 7.55 -18.29
C ALA A 207 -12.60 6.43 -19.23
N CYS A 208 -11.73 5.54 -18.75
CA CYS A 208 -11.48 4.27 -19.41
C CYS A 208 -12.66 3.35 -19.16
N ILE A 209 -13.65 3.41 -20.05
CA ILE A 209 -14.83 2.55 -20.03
C ILE A 209 -14.40 1.15 -20.52
N GLY A 210 -14.48 0.18 -19.65
CA GLY A 210 -14.39 -1.24 -19.98
C GLY A 210 -15.35 -2.02 -19.12
N SER A 211 -16.06 -2.93 -19.75
CA SER A 211 -17.16 -3.71 -19.25
C SER A 211 -16.79 -4.74 -18.15
N SER A 212 -16.64 -4.26 -16.93
CA SER A 212 -16.67 -5.09 -15.73
C SER A 212 -17.85 -4.65 -14.86
N PRO A 213 -18.62 -5.58 -14.25
CA PRO A 213 -19.77 -5.22 -13.42
C PRO A 213 -19.43 -4.50 -12.09
N TRP A 214 -18.12 -4.33 -11.79
CA TRP A 214 -17.64 -3.79 -10.51
C TRP A 214 -16.68 -2.63 -10.75
N SER A 215 -17.20 -1.43 -10.83
CA SER A 215 -16.39 -0.20 -10.75
C SER A 215 -16.64 0.44 -9.39
N TYR A 216 -15.60 0.64 -8.59
CA TYR A 216 -15.67 1.33 -7.30
C TYR A 216 -15.04 2.70 -7.41
N VAL A 217 -15.65 3.65 -6.73
CA VAL A 217 -15.26 5.05 -6.72
C VAL A 217 -14.93 5.44 -5.29
N LEU A 218 -13.79 6.07 -5.07
CA LEU A 218 -13.47 6.76 -3.81
C LEU A 218 -13.98 8.20 -3.91
N LEU A 219 -14.86 8.59 -3.04
CA LEU A 219 -15.36 9.97 -2.91
C LEU A 219 -14.63 10.73 -1.81
#